data_b195f6c381e6c6b65252b84842a61692
#
_entry.id   b195f6c381e6c6b65252b84842a61692
#
_cell.length_a   1.000
_cell.length_b   1.000
_cell.length_c   1.000
_cell.angle_alpha   90.00
_cell.angle_beta   90.00
_cell.angle_gamma   90.00
#
_symmetry.space_group_name_H-M   'P 1'
#
loop_
_entity.id
_entity.type
_entity.pdbx_description
1 polymer ?
#
loop_
_entity_poly.entity_id
_entity_poly.type
_entity_poly.pdbx_seq_one_letter_code
_entity_poly.pdbx_strand_id
1 'polypeptide(L)'
;MVNRINCDLGNDLGNLLHRTLTMIEKYCDGIVPDHEGLLSTEGEELVGRSKKLNDQVDHAMSNLQFSKALESIWDYIGLVNKYVEISKPWVLAKELSTKNKLNEVLYNLAESIRIISLFILPFMPNVAAEMHKQLGLSPDEESAGNNITWGGMRPGTKVCKGTPIFRKFEYSAEN
;
A
#
# COMPACT_ATOMS: atom_id res chain seq x y z
N MET A 1 12.52 -6.32 -20.69
CA MET A 1 11.21 -5.68 -20.39
C MET A 1 10.39 -6.52 -19.42
N VAL A 2 10.07 -7.78 -19.74
CA VAL A 2 9.26 -8.69 -18.89
C VAL A 2 9.82 -8.87 -17.47
N ASN A 3 11.13 -9.08 -17.31
CA ASN A 3 11.75 -9.20 -15.98
C ASN A 3 11.57 -7.96 -15.10
N ARG A 4 11.62 -6.76 -15.70
CA ARG A 4 11.40 -5.51 -14.99
C ARG A 4 9.94 -5.37 -14.55
N ILE A 5 8.98 -5.73 -15.42
CA ILE A 5 7.56 -5.77 -15.09
C ILE A 5 7.30 -6.75 -13.94
N ASN A 6 7.86 -7.97 -14.00
CA ASN A 6 7.68 -8.96 -12.95
C ASN A 6 8.35 -8.53 -11.62
N CYS A 7 9.51 -7.86 -11.67
CA CYS A 7 10.20 -7.39 -10.48
C CYS A 7 9.49 -6.17 -9.86
N ASP A 8 9.30 -5.12 -10.66
CA ASP A 8 8.82 -3.84 -10.10
C ASP A 8 7.31 -3.91 -9.75
N LEU A 9 6.49 -4.56 -10.58
CA LEU A 9 5.05 -4.64 -10.33
C LEU A 9 4.70 -5.81 -9.40
N GLY A 10 5.13 -7.02 -9.75
CA GLY A 10 4.74 -8.24 -9.02
C GLY A 10 5.43 -8.35 -7.66
N ASN A 11 6.74 -8.10 -7.61
CA ASN A 11 7.50 -8.30 -6.38
C ASN A 11 7.37 -7.12 -5.40
N ASP A 12 7.31 -5.88 -5.89
CA ASP A 12 7.23 -4.73 -4.99
C ASP A 12 5.80 -4.46 -4.55
N LEU A 13 4.91 -4.05 -5.46
CA LEU A 13 3.55 -3.67 -5.09
C LEU A 13 2.67 -4.90 -4.80
N GLY A 14 2.74 -5.93 -5.65
CA GLY A 14 1.92 -7.15 -5.48
C GLY A 14 2.23 -7.87 -4.17
N ASN A 15 3.52 -8.03 -3.84
CA ASN A 15 3.93 -8.63 -2.58
C ASN A 15 3.59 -7.76 -1.37
N LEU A 16 3.73 -6.43 -1.48
CA LEU A 16 3.38 -5.51 -0.40
C LEU A 16 1.91 -5.66 -0.02
N LEU A 17 1.00 -5.59 -0.99
CA LEU A 17 -0.44 -5.78 -0.78
C LEU A 17 -0.71 -7.15 -0.16
N HIS A 18 -0.23 -8.23 -0.79
CA HIS A 18 -0.48 -9.59 -0.33
C HIS A 18 0.03 -9.85 1.09
N ARG A 19 1.24 -9.41 1.42
CA ARG A 19 1.83 -9.56 2.76
C ARG A 19 1.02 -8.78 3.80
N THR A 20 0.66 -7.55 3.51
CA THR A 20 -0.11 -6.71 4.42
C THR A 20 -1.47 -7.32 4.73
N LEU A 21 -2.23 -7.71 3.70
CA LEU A 21 -3.53 -8.35 3.89
C LEU A 21 -3.41 -9.67 4.66
N THR A 22 -2.40 -10.49 4.35
CA THR A 22 -2.14 -11.74 5.09
C THR A 22 -1.85 -11.48 6.57
N MET A 23 -1.13 -10.42 6.91
CA MET A 23 -0.84 -10.06 8.29
C MET A 23 -2.08 -9.52 9.01
N ILE A 24 -2.90 -8.70 8.34
CA ILE A 24 -4.17 -8.21 8.91
C ILE A 24 -5.14 -9.38 9.12
N GLU A 25 -5.27 -10.30 8.18
CA GLU A 25 -6.07 -11.52 8.36
C GLU A 25 -5.59 -12.35 9.55
N LYS A 26 -4.30 -12.57 9.65
CA LYS A 26 -3.70 -13.44 10.67
C LYS A 26 -3.71 -12.86 12.09
N TYR A 27 -3.49 -11.55 12.22
CA TYR A 27 -3.25 -10.90 13.52
C TYR A 27 -4.39 -10.02 14.00
N CYS A 28 -5.32 -9.67 13.10
CA CYS A 28 -6.47 -8.79 13.36
C CYS A 28 -7.77 -9.32 12.73
N ASP A 29 -7.89 -10.62 12.48
CA ASP A 29 -9.10 -11.28 11.97
C ASP A 29 -9.66 -10.66 10.67
N GLY A 30 -8.78 -10.11 9.84
CA GLY A 30 -9.15 -9.44 8.60
C GLY A 30 -9.74 -8.03 8.79
N ILE A 31 -9.59 -7.45 9.98
CA ILE A 31 -10.10 -6.12 10.31
C ILE A 31 -8.94 -5.14 10.45
N VAL A 32 -8.99 -4.01 9.76
CA VAL A 32 -8.00 -2.94 9.92
C VAL A 32 -8.03 -2.46 11.37
N PRO A 33 -6.91 -2.57 12.11
CA PRO A 33 -6.89 -2.20 13.52
C PRO A 33 -6.94 -0.69 13.72
N ASP A 34 -7.40 -0.26 14.89
CA ASP A 34 -7.22 1.09 15.39
C ASP A 34 -5.79 1.25 15.97
N HIS A 35 -5.18 2.39 15.73
CA HIS A 35 -3.84 2.74 16.23
C HIS A 35 -3.85 3.80 17.34
N GLU A 36 -5.04 4.18 17.84
CA GLU A 36 -5.22 5.14 18.97
C GLU A 36 -4.49 6.49 18.75
N GLY A 37 -4.22 6.87 17.51
CA GLY A 37 -3.48 8.09 17.15
C GLY A 37 -1.99 8.06 17.49
N LEU A 38 -1.46 6.94 17.94
CA LEU A 38 -0.03 6.77 18.19
C LEU A 38 0.74 6.62 16.89
N LEU A 39 1.81 7.38 16.72
CA LEU A 39 2.74 7.23 15.62
C LEU A 39 4.17 7.10 16.16
N SER A 40 4.84 6.04 15.72
CA SER A 40 6.29 5.91 15.88
C SER A 40 7.04 6.84 14.94
N THR A 41 8.32 7.06 15.18
CA THR A 41 9.17 7.86 14.27
C THR A 41 9.11 7.37 12.83
N GLU A 42 9.10 6.05 12.63
CA GLU A 42 8.99 5.42 11.32
C GLU A 42 7.59 5.64 10.70
N GLY A 43 6.54 5.65 11.53
CA GLY A 43 5.17 5.99 11.11
C GLY A 43 5.06 7.46 10.70
N GLU A 44 5.67 8.38 11.46
CA GLU A 44 5.75 9.80 11.11
C GLU A 44 6.49 10.03 9.77
N GLU A 45 7.53 9.24 9.48
CA GLU A 45 8.23 9.29 8.20
C GLU A 45 7.29 8.91 7.05
N LEU A 46 6.47 7.84 7.20
CA LEU A 46 5.49 7.46 6.18
C LEU A 46 4.48 8.59 5.91
N VAL A 47 3.95 9.21 6.97
CA VAL A 47 3.02 10.35 6.85
C VAL A 47 3.68 11.52 6.13
N GLY A 48 4.88 11.89 6.52
CA GLY A 48 5.62 12.98 5.89
C GLY A 48 5.95 12.71 4.42
N ARG A 49 6.28 11.49 4.09
CA ARG A 49 6.59 11.07 2.71
C ARG A 49 5.34 10.98 1.84
N SER A 50 4.20 10.55 2.38
CA SER A 50 2.94 10.54 1.62
C SER A 50 2.49 11.95 1.21
N LYS A 51 2.67 12.94 2.08
CA LYS A 51 2.41 14.36 1.76
C LYS A 51 3.31 14.84 0.62
N LYS A 52 4.62 14.56 0.70
CA LYS A 52 5.57 14.91 -0.37
C LYS A 52 5.25 14.21 -1.68
N LEU A 53 4.81 12.96 -1.63
CA LEU A 53 4.40 12.20 -2.81
C LEU A 53 3.25 12.91 -3.54
N ASN A 54 2.25 13.40 -2.80
CA ASN A 54 1.14 14.14 -3.39
C ASN A 54 1.64 15.35 -4.22
N ASP A 55 2.51 16.18 -3.64
CA ASP A 55 3.08 17.34 -4.32
C ASP A 55 3.92 16.96 -5.54
N GLN A 56 4.71 15.88 -5.42
CA GLN A 56 5.58 15.39 -6.51
C GLN A 56 4.75 14.85 -7.68
N VAL A 57 3.73 14.04 -7.40
CA VAL A 57 2.87 13.46 -8.43
C VAL A 57 2.03 14.55 -9.09
N ASP A 58 1.43 15.46 -8.33
CA ASP A 58 0.64 16.57 -8.86
C ASP A 58 1.47 17.45 -9.79
N HIS A 59 2.68 17.83 -9.35
CA HIS A 59 3.62 18.61 -10.17
C HIS A 59 4.01 17.86 -11.45
N ALA A 60 4.35 16.57 -11.35
CA ALA A 60 4.74 15.78 -12.51
C ALA A 60 3.59 15.59 -13.52
N MET A 61 2.37 15.32 -13.03
CA MET A 61 1.18 15.18 -13.85
C MET A 61 0.80 16.46 -14.56
N SER A 62 0.85 17.60 -13.85
CA SER A 62 0.58 18.93 -14.42
C SER A 62 1.56 19.31 -15.55
N ASN A 63 2.77 18.75 -15.53
CA ASN A 63 3.80 18.95 -16.55
C ASN A 63 3.89 17.81 -17.57
N LEU A 64 2.93 16.88 -17.60
CA LEU A 64 2.89 15.69 -18.47
C LEU A 64 4.12 14.78 -18.32
N GLN A 65 4.76 14.77 -17.15
CA GLN A 65 5.95 13.98 -16.84
C GLN A 65 5.55 12.63 -16.19
N PHE A 66 4.80 11.82 -16.89
CA PHE A 66 4.21 10.56 -16.37
C PHE A 66 5.25 9.59 -15.80
N SER A 67 6.43 9.50 -16.43
CA SER A 67 7.51 8.65 -15.91
C SER A 67 7.99 9.10 -14.52
N LYS A 68 8.11 10.41 -14.29
CA LYS A 68 8.50 10.96 -12.98
C LYS A 68 7.43 10.75 -11.92
N ALA A 69 6.15 10.86 -12.30
CA ALA A 69 5.06 10.54 -11.40
C ALA A 69 5.15 9.07 -10.94
N LEU A 70 5.34 8.14 -11.88
CA LEU A 70 5.51 6.73 -11.58
C LEU A 70 6.78 6.46 -10.74
N GLU A 71 7.92 7.07 -11.05
CA GLU A 71 9.14 6.96 -10.24
C GLU A 71 8.88 7.38 -8.79
N SER A 72 8.22 8.51 -8.56
CA SER A 72 7.87 8.97 -7.21
C SER A 72 6.95 7.99 -6.46
N ILE A 73 5.99 7.38 -7.16
CA ILE A 73 5.10 6.36 -6.57
C ILE A 73 5.91 5.12 -6.19
N TRP A 74 6.83 4.66 -7.05
CA TRP A 74 7.67 3.48 -6.78
C TRP A 74 8.69 3.72 -5.66
N ASP A 75 9.23 4.93 -5.55
CA ASP A 75 10.05 5.32 -4.41
C ASP A 75 9.29 5.21 -3.08
N TYR A 76 8.02 5.61 -3.09
CA TYR A 76 7.16 5.46 -1.90
C TYR A 76 6.83 4.00 -1.61
N ILE A 77 6.53 3.17 -2.63
CA ILE A 77 6.35 1.72 -2.47
C ILE A 77 7.60 1.08 -1.84
N GLY A 78 8.80 1.46 -2.30
CA GLY A 78 10.07 1.02 -1.75
C GLY A 78 10.22 1.39 -0.26
N LEU A 79 9.83 2.60 0.11
CA LEU A 79 9.82 3.04 1.51
C LEU A 79 8.87 2.21 2.37
N VAL A 80 7.65 1.93 1.88
CA VAL A 80 6.66 1.12 2.61
C VAL A 80 7.15 -0.32 2.76
N ASN A 81 7.77 -0.91 1.74
CA ASN A 81 8.41 -2.23 1.85
C ASN A 81 9.53 -2.24 2.91
N LYS A 82 10.37 -1.20 2.93
CA LYS A 82 11.40 -1.03 3.96
C LYS A 82 10.79 -0.90 5.36
N TYR A 83 9.68 -0.20 5.50
CA TYR A 83 8.95 -0.08 6.76
C TYR A 83 8.47 -1.45 7.29
N VAL A 84 7.98 -2.33 6.43
CA VAL A 84 7.62 -3.72 6.81
C VAL A 84 8.84 -4.46 7.40
N GLU A 85 10.01 -4.35 6.76
CA GLU A 85 11.21 -5.06 7.19
C GLU A 85 11.80 -4.51 8.50
N ILE A 86 11.71 -3.21 8.73
CA ILE A 86 12.18 -2.56 9.97
C ILE A 86 11.22 -2.86 11.13
N SER A 87 9.92 -2.70 10.91
CA SER A 87 8.88 -2.85 11.94
C SER A 87 8.65 -4.30 12.36
N LYS A 88 8.97 -5.27 11.51
CA LYS A 88 8.87 -6.72 11.74
C LYS A 88 7.55 -7.12 12.43
N PRO A 89 6.39 -6.88 11.84
CA PRO A 89 5.09 -7.12 12.48
C PRO A 89 4.89 -8.57 12.93
N TRP A 90 5.55 -9.54 12.29
CA TRP A 90 5.55 -10.95 12.71
C TRP A 90 6.31 -11.20 14.02
N VAL A 91 7.20 -10.29 14.43
CA VAL A 91 7.85 -10.33 15.74
C VAL A 91 6.94 -9.70 16.79
N LEU A 92 6.37 -8.53 16.47
CA LEU A 92 5.43 -7.82 17.35
C LEU A 92 4.20 -8.67 17.68
N ALA A 93 3.76 -9.51 16.77
CA ALA A 93 2.59 -10.38 16.97
C ALA A 93 2.82 -11.53 17.98
N LYS A 94 4.06 -11.75 18.45
CA LYS A 94 4.36 -12.83 19.41
C LYS A 94 4.06 -12.46 20.86
N GLU A 95 3.98 -11.17 21.18
CA GLU A 95 3.83 -10.67 22.52
C GLU A 95 2.63 -9.72 22.65
N LEU A 96 1.82 -9.92 23.68
CA LEU A 96 0.65 -9.07 23.95
C LEU A 96 1.06 -7.62 24.29
N SER A 97 2.21 -7.44 24.93
CA SER A 97 2.74 -6.12 25.29
C SER A 97 3.03 -5.21 24.09
N THR A 98 3.22 -5.78 22.89
CA THR A 98 3.50 -5.05 21.66
C THR A 98 2.28 -4.89 20.75
N LYS A 99 1.08 -5.25 21.25
CA LYS A 99 -0.16 -5.22 20.45
C LYS A 99 -0.47 -3.84 19.87
N ASN A 100 -0.33 -2.77 20.66
CA ASN A 100 -0.60 -1.41 20.19
C ASN A 100 0.37 -1.00 19.06
N LYS A 101 1.64 -1.38 19.18
CA LYS A 101 2.63 -1.14 18.11
C LYS A 101 2.34 -1.97 16.88
N LEU A 102 1.90 -3.21 17.03
CA LEU A 102 1.46 -4.05 15.91
C LEU A 102 0.27 -3.40 15.19
N ASN A 103 -0.72 -2.92 15.93
CA ASN A 103 -1.89 -2.24 15.38
C ASN A 103 -1.49 -0.99 14.59
N GLU A 104 -0.62 -0.14 15.16
CA GLU A 104 -0.05 1.00 14.45
C GLU A 104 0.59 0.59 13.12
N VAL A 105 1.47 -0.41 13.15
CA VAL A 105 2.19 -0.87 11.95
C VAL A 105 1.22 -1.37 10.89
N LEU A 106 0.25 -2.21 11.26
CA LEU A 106 -0.71 -2.76 10.31
C LEU A 106 -1.66 -1.70 9.74
N TYR A 107 -2.08 -0.73 10.56
CA TYR A 107 -2.84 0.42 10.10
C TYR A 107 -2.03 1.26 9.09
N ASN A 108 -0.80 1.61 9.42
CA ASN A 108 0.08 2.40 8.56
C ASN A 108 0.35 1.71 7.21
N LEU A 109 0.47 0.39 7.19
CA LEU A 109 0.59 -0.38 5.96
C LEU A 109 -0.68 -0.34 5.12
N ALA A 110 -1.85 -0.56 5.74
CA ALA A 110 -3.14 -0.49 5.03
C ALA A 110 -3.37 0.90 4.43
N GLU A 111 -3.10 1.95 5.21
CA GLU A 111 -3.24 3.34 4.77
C GLU A 111 -2.27 3.69 3.63
N SER A 112 -1.00 3.25 3.74
CA SER A 112 -0.02 3.47 2.67
C SER A 112 -0.45 2.81 1.37
N ILE A 113 -0.99 1.59 1.43
CA ILE A 113 -1.47 0.86 0.24
C ILE A 113 -2.72 1.54 -0.33
N ARG A 114 -3.63 2.07 0.50
CA ARG A 114 -4.77 2.88 0.05
C ARG A 114 -4.27 4.10 -0.74
N ILE A 115 -3.33 4.85 -0.21
CA ILE A 115 -2.73 6.02 -0.87
C ILE A 115 -2.08 5.62 -2.19
N ILE A 116 -1.28 4.56 -2.21
CA ILE A 116 -0.65 4.03 -3.43
C ILE A 116 -1.72 3.69 -4.48
N SER A 117 -2.81 3.03 -4.07
CA SER A 117 -3.88 2.63 -4.99
C SER A 117 -4.57 3.82 -5.67
N LEU A 118 -4.72 4.94 -4.95
CA LEU A 118 -5.26 6.16 -5.52
C LEU A 118 -4.28 6.82 -6.52
N PHE A 119 -2.98 6.82 -6.22
CA PHE A 119 -1.97 7.40 -7.14
C PHE A 119 -1.75 6.57 -8.40
N ILE A 120 -1.90 5.23 -8.35
CA ILE A 120 -1.76 4.39 -9.54
C ILE A 120 -3.03 4.33 -10.39
N LEU A 121 -4.18 4.78 -9.88
CA LEU A 121 -5.47 4.74 -10.59
C LEU A 121 -5.41 5.33 -12.01
N PRO A 122 -4.80 6.50 -12.27
CA PRO A 122 -4.70 7.05 -13.61
C PRO A 122 -3.84 6.21 -14.58
N PHE A 123 -2.94 5.37 -14.07
CA PHE A 123 -2.00 4.57 -14.86
C PHE A 123 -2.47 3.13 -15.02
N MET A 124 -3.07 2.56 -13.98
CA MET A 124 -3.46 1.15 -13.91
C MET A 124 -4.83 1.00 -13.23
N PRO A 125 -5.93 1.45 -13.87
CA PRO A 125 -7.25 1.51 -13.23
C PRO A 125 -7.77 0.14 -12.78
N ASN A 126 -7.52 -0.92 -13.55
CA ASN A 126 -7.96 -2.27 -13.17
C ASN A 126 -7.21 -2.81 -11.93
N VAL A 127 -5.92 -2.49 -11.82
CA VAL A 127 -5.10 -2.86 -10.66
C VAL A 127 -5.56 -2.09 -9.43
N ALA A 128 -5.78 -0.79 -9.56
CA ALA A 128 -6.29 0.05 -8.49
C ALA A 128 -7.66 -0.44 -8.00
N ALA A 129 -8.59 -0.74 -8.89
CA ALA A 129 -9.91 -1.27 -8.56
C ALA A 129 -9.82 -2.60 -7.78
N GLU A 130 -8.94 -3.52 -8.19
CA GLU A 130 -8.75 -4.77 -7.44
C GLU A 130 -8.09 -4.52 -6.08
N MET A 131 -7.16 -3.56 -5.96
CA MET A 131 -6.61 -3.15 -4.66
C MET A 131 -7.69 -2.57 -3.75
N HIS A 132 -8.55 -1.68 -4.25
CA HIS A 132 -9.66 -1.11 -3.50
C HIS A 132 -10.59 -2.19 -2.97
N LYS A 133 -10.96 -3.14 -3.83
CA LYS A 133 -11.81 -4.29 -3.44
C LYS A 133 -11.15 -5.12 -2.32
N GLN A 134 -9.87 -5.43 -2.44
CA GLN A 134 -9.15 -6.21 -1.42
C GLN A 134 -8.96 -5.44 -0.11
N LEU A 135 -8.81 -4.12 -0.16
CA LEU A 135 -8.75 -3.24 1.01
C LEU A 135 -10.14 -2.99 1.65
N GLY A 136 -11.23 -3.39 1.00
CA GLY A 136 -12.59 -3.15 1.49
C GLY A 136 -13.02 -1.69 1.40
N LEU A 137 -12.48 -0.92 0.46
CA LEU A 137 -12.86 0.47 0.23
C LEU A 137 -14.21 0.56 -0.48
N SER A 138 -15.02 1.54 -0.10
CA SER A 138 -16.29 1.82 -0.78
C SER A 138 -16.06 2.66 -2.05
N PRO A 139 -17.00 2.65 -3.03
CA PRO A 139 -16.90 3.48 -4.23
C PRO A 139 -16.79 4.99 -3.94
N ASP A 140 -17.36 5.46 -2.84
CA ASP A 140 -17.26 6.87 -2.43
C ASP A 140 -15.83 7.20 -1.94
N GLU A 141 -15.15 6.25 -1.33
CA GLU A 141 -13.75 6.37 -0.90
C GLU A 141 -12.78 6.28 -2.09
N GLU A 142 -13.18 5.58 -3.16
CA GLU A 142 -12.44 5.53 -4.43
C GLU A 142 -12.50 6.85 -5.18
N SER A 143 -13.60 7.59 -5.01
CA SER A 143 -13.88 8.84 -5.73
C SER A 143 -13.35 10.08 -5.02
N ALA A 144 -12.65 9.94 -3.89
CA ALA A 144 -12.07 11.06 -3.14
C ALA A 144 -10.98 11.77 -3.97
N GLY A 145 -11.41 12.33 -5.10
CA GLY A 145 -10.60 13.10 -6.03
C GLY A 145 -9.97 14.31 -5.36
N ASN A 146 -8.76 14.62 -5.77
CA ASN A 146 -7.96 15.81 -5.51
C ASN A 146 -7.38 16.02 -4.11
N ASN A 147 -7.66 15.22 -3.09
CA ASN A 147 -7.04 15.41 -1.78
C ASN A 147 -6.66 14.07 -1.15
N ILE A 148 -5.61 13.45 -1.68
CA ILE A 148 -5.08 12.20 -1.14
C ILE A 148 -4.34 12.51 0.15
N THR A 149 -5.07 12.48 1.26
CA THR A 149 -4.55 12.75 2.60
C THR A 149 -4.39 11.47 3.40
N TRP A 150 -3.44 11.48 4.33
CA TRP A 150 -3.27 10.42 5.31
C TRP A 150 -4.47 10.38 6.28
N GLY A 151 -4.86 9.18 6.70
CA GLY A 151 -5.95 8.96 7.64
C GLY A 151 -7.30 8.63 6.98
N GLY A 152 -7.29 8.33 5.68
CA GLY A 152 -8.50 7.93 4.96
C GLY A 152 -8.92 6.48 5.17
N MET A 153 -8.00 5.60 5.60
CA MET A 153 -8.33 4.22 5.93
C MET A 153 -9.07 4.17 7.26
N ARG A 154 -10.29 3.64 7.26
CA ARG A 154 -11.10 3.58 8.48
C ARG A 154 -10.74 2.35 9.31
N PRO A 155 -10.40 2.49 10.60
CA PRO A 155 -10.35 1.36 11.52
C PRO A 155 -11.68 0.60 11.51
N GLY A 156 -11.62 -0.72 11.62
CA GLY A 156 -12.81 -1.57 11.51
C GLY A 156 -13.16 -2.01 10.08
N THR A 157 -12.51 -1.46 9.05
CA THR A 157 -12.71 -1.90 7.67
C THR A 157 -12.28 -3.36 7.52
N LYS A 158 -13.14 -4.18 6.91
CA LYS A 158 -12.84 -5.57 6.62
C LYS A 158 -12.08 -5.69 5.30
N VAL A 159 -10.86 -6.18 5.37
CA VAL A 159 -10.06 -6.51 4.19
C VAL A 159 -10.37 -7.94 3.72
N CYS A 160 -10.17 -8.20 2.44
CA CYS A 160 -10.39 -9.51 1.85
C CYS A 160 -9.26 -9.82 0.86
N LYS A 161 -8.38 -10.74 1.24
CA LYS A 161 -7.31 -11.16 0.35
C LYS A 161 -7.89 -11.86 -0.89
N GLY A 162 -7.61 -11.28 -2.04
CA GLY A 162 -8.02 -11.78 -3.35
C GLY A 162 -6.91 -12.50 -4.10
N THR A 163 -7.10 -12.62 -5.41
CA THR A 163 -6.07 -13.11 -6.33
C THR A 163 -4.94 -12.09 -6.44
N PRO A 164 -3.69 -12.53 -6.76
CA PRO A 164 -2.59 -11.60 -7.02
C PRO A 164 -2.97 -10.56 -8.08
N ILE A 165 -2.72 -9.28 -7.76
CA ILE A 165 -3.04 -8.15 -8.67
C ILE A 165 -2.17 -8.13 -9.93
N PHE A 166 -1.05 -8.83 -9.90
CA PHE A 166 -0.19 -9.04 -11.07
C PHE A 166 0.02 -10.53 -11.30
N ARG A 167 -0.20 -10.97 -12.55
CA ARG A 167 0.16 -12.32 -12.99
C ARG A 167 1.65 -12.35 -13.32
N LYS A 168 2.35 -13.38 -12.89
CA LYS A 168 3.72 -13.63 -13.37
C LYS A 168 3.65 -14.00 -14.86
N PHE A 169 4.36 -13.27 -15.69
CA PHE A 169 4.56 -13.66 -17.06
C PHE A 169 5.67 -14.72 -17.12
N GLU A 170 5.29 -15.95 -17.44
CA GLU A 170 6.25 -17.00 -17.76
C GLU A 170 6.60 -16.91 -19.24
N TYR A 171 7.88 -16.88 -19.55
CA TYR A 171 8.33 -17.08 -20.92
C TYR A 171 8.16 -18.56 -21.24
N SER A 172 7.16 -18.94 -22.04
CA SER A 172 7.24 -20.16 -22.80
C SER A 172 8.30 -19.91 -23.89
N ALA A 173 9.51 -20.46 -23.71
CA ALA A 173 10.43 -20.59 -24.81
C ALA A 173 9.77 -21.55 -25.81
N GLU A 174 9.13 -20.99 -26.83
CA GLU A 174 8.77 -21.79 -28.00
C GLU A 174 10.08 -22.24 -28.64
N ASN A 175 10.31 -23.56 -28.64
CA ASN A 175 11.36 -24.25 -29.37
C ASN A 175 11.14 -24.15 -30.88
#